data_23b0059b8e6b5ea16cdef712c1cb0b38
#
_entry.id   23b0059b8e6b5ea16cdef712c1cb0b38
#
_cell.length_a   1.000
_cell.length_b   1.000
_cell.length_c   1.000
_cell.angle_alpha   90.00
_cell.angle_beta   90.00
_cell.angle_gamma   90.00
#
_symmetry.space_group_name_H-M   'P 1'
#
loop_
_entity.id
_entity.type
_entity.pdbx_description
1 polymer ?
#
loop_
_entity_poly.entity_id
_entity_poly.type
_entity_poly.pdbx_seq_one_letter_code
_entity_poly.pdbx_strand_id
1 'polypeptide(L)'
;MYCNRIQCYNPLTNETLKKMADDIPEVTKNILPDQKLDCVAYGCTSGTIAAGYSSIFQKVNLAKPNTKVTTPITSAINALKALKINKLSIFTPYTDEINQSVINYFKKEGIEILELSYFDIASDLDIGKVDPEHLLNVLIKKDLSKSDALFAVSYTHLTLPTKRIV
;
A
#
# COMPACT_ATOMS: atom_id res chain seq x y z
N MET A 1 11.11 -17.22 -2.69
CA MET A 1 10.62 -15.88 -3.01
C MET A 1 11.72 -15.10 -3.72
N TYR A 2 11.39 -14.40 -4.80
CA TYR A 2 12.31 -13.58 -5.59
C TYR A 2 11.82 -12.14 -5.53
N CYS A 3 12.75 -11.18 -5.49
CA CYS A 3 12.42 -9.76 -5.45
C CYS A 3 13.11 -9.02 -6.59
N ASN A 4 12.41 -8.07 -7.16
CA ASN A 4 12.98 -7.08 -8.06
C ASN A 4 12.49 -5.70 -7.63
N ARG A 5 13.17 -4.65 -8.07
CA ARG A 5 12.83 -3.27 -7.75
C ARG A 5 12.26 -2.58 -8.97
N ILE A 6 11.21 -1.80 -8.73
CA ILE A 6 10.66 -0.86 -9.69
C ILE A 6 11.12 0.56 -9.31
N GLN A 7 11.39 1.40 -10.31
CA GLN A 7 11.79 2.77 -10.06
C GLN A 7 10.64 3.57 -9.45
N CYS A 8 10.92 4.23 -8.32
CA CYS A 8 10.01 5.21 -7.74
C CYS A 8 10.40 6.61 -8.22
N TYR A 9 9.45 7.34 -8.77
CA TYR A 9 9.65 8.70 -9.25
C TYR A 9 9.25 9.71 -8.17
N ASN A 10 10.11 10.70 -7.94
CA ASN A 10 9.86 11.77 -6.97
C ASN A 10 9.65 13.13 -7.71
N PRO A 11 8.84 14.06 -7.16
CA PRO A 11 8.01 13.88 -5.97
C PRO A 11 6.90 12.85 -6.18
N LEU A 12 6.40 12.28 -5.07
CA LEU A 12 5.26 11.37 -5.10
C LEU A 12 3.99 12.16 -5.41
N THR A 13 3.41 11.91 -6.60
CA THR A 13 2.13 12.45 -7.06
C THR A 13 1.32 11.33 -7.70
N ASN A 14 0.03 11.54 -7.91
CA ASN A 14 -0.78 10.55 -8.65
C ASN A 14 -0.23 10.28 -10.06
N GLU A 15 0.36 11.29 -10.71
CA GLU A 15 0.98 11.15 -12.04
C GLU A 15 2.24 10.28 -11.99
N THR A 16 3.19 10.60 -11.10
CA THR A 16 4.44 9.83 -10.98
C THR A 16 4.20 8.39 -10.53
N LEU A 17 3.19 8.15 -9.69
CA LEU A 17 2.76 6.82 -9.27
C LEU A 17 2.13 6.02 -10.42
N LYS A 18 1.36 6.66 -11.32
CA LYS A 18 0.87 6.02 -12.54
C LYS A 18 2.00 5.67 -13.49
N LYS A 19 2.93 6.61 -13.69
CA LYS A 19 4.12 6.39 -14.53
C LYS A 19 4.95 5.20 -14.04
N MET A 20 5.14 5.05 -12.73
CA MET A 20 5.83 3.91 -12.15
C MET A 20 5.21 2.58 -12.60
N ALA A 21 3.89 2.52 -12.75
CA ALA A 21 3.22 1.30 -13.19
C ALA A 21 3.57 0.91 -14.64
N ASP A 22 4.05 1.82 -15.47
CA ASP A 22 4.44 1.52 -16.85
C ASP A 22 5.67 0.62 -16.92
N ASP A 23 6.52 0.64 -15.91
CA ASP A 23 7.72 -0.18 -15.82
C ASP A 23 7.44 -1.62 -15.35
N ILE A 24 6.21 -1.93 -14.90
CA ILE A 24 5.83 -3.25 -14.37
C ILE A 24 6.14 -4.40 -15.32
N PRO A 25 5.83 -4.34 -16.64
CA PRO A 25 6.10 -5.45 -17.54
C PRO A 25 7.58 -5.81 -17.61
N GLU A 26 8.46 -4.82 -17.75
CA GLU A 26 9.90 -5.04 -17.87
C GLU A 26 10.49 -5.58 -16.56
N VAL A 27 10.11 -4.98 -15.42
CA VAL A 27 10.55 -5.43 -14.09
C VAL A 27 10.06 -6.85 -13.79
N THR A 28 8.82 -7.16 -14.16
CA THR A 28 8.22 -8.49 -13.94
C THR A 28 8.86 -9.56 -14.82
N LYS A 29 9.17 -9.22 -16.09
CA LYS A 29 9.85 -10.13 -17.03
C LYS A 29 11.19 -10.62 -16.47
N ASN A 30 11.91 -9.74 -15.79
CA ASN A 30 13.23 -10.02 -15.23
C ASN A 30 13.19 -10.81 -13.91
N ILE A 31 12.01 -11.09 -13.34
CA ILE A 31 11.85 -12.03 -12.21
C ILE A 31 11.83 -13.46 -12.77
N LEU A 32 12.88 -14.24 -12.53
CA LEU A 32 13.03 -15.59 -13.09
C LEU A 32 12.73 -15.61 -14.59
N PRO A 33 13.63 -15.09 -15.44
CA PRO A 33 13.44 -15.09 -16.89
C PRO A 33 13.05 -16.49 -17.37
N ASP A 34 12.15 -16.56 -18.35
CA ASP A 34 11.65 -17.78 -18.99
C ASP A 34 10.92 -18.78 -18.07
N GLN A 35 10.71 -18.45 -16.80
CA GLN A 35 9.94 -19.27 -15.86
C GLN A 35 8.57 -18.66 -15.57
N LYS A 36 7.60 -19.54 -15.29
CA LYS A 36 6.26 -19.14 -14.83
C LYS A 36 6.35 -18.72 -13.35
N LEU A 37 5.47 -17.80 -12.96
CA LEU A 37 5.28 -17.38 -11.59
C LEU A 37 3.85 -17.70 -11.16
N ASP A 38 3.68 -18.28 -9.97
CA ASP A 38 2.34 -18.54 -9.41
C ASP A 38 1.65 -17.25 -9.00
N CYS A 39 2.43 -16.32 -8.42
CA CYS A 39 1.92 -15.05 -7.93
C CYS A 39 3.00 -13.96 -7.98
N VAL A 40 2.60 -12.75 -8.30
CA VAL A 40 3.41 -11.52 -8.17
C VAL A 40 2.74 -10.59 -7.17
N ALA A 41 3.49 -10.16 -6.16
CA ALA A 41 3.07 -9.10 -5.26
C ALA A 41 3.66 -7.76 -5.72
N TYR A 42 2.80 -6.83 -6.14
CA TYR A 42 3.21 -5.45 -6.40
C TYR A 42 3.14 -4.66 -5.10
N GLY A 43 4.29 -4.41 -4.48
CA GLY A 43 4.42 -3.92 -3.10
C GLY A 43 4.19 -2.41 -2.91
N CYS A 44 3.32 -1.77 -3.70
CA CYS A 44 3.05 -0.34 -3.59
C CYS A 44 1.56 -0.04 -3.40
N THR A 45 1.20 0.51 -2.24
CA THR A 45 -0.18 0.89 -1.90
C THR A 45 -0.66 2.07 -2.75
N SER A 46 0.02 3.20 -2.69
CA SER A 46 -0.34 4.42 -3.43
C SER A 46 -0.25 4.21 -4.94
N GLY A 47 0.75 3.49 -5.43
CA GLY A 47 0.88 3.15 -6.85
C GLY A 47 -0.29 2.27 -7.36
N THR A 48 -0.79 1.35 -6.53
CA THR A 48 -1.98 0.55 -6.88
C THR A 48 -3.23 1.41 -6.94
N ILE A 49 -3.41 2.34 -6.01
CA ILE A 49 -4.56 3.25 -5.99
C ILE A 49 -4.52 4.18 -7.22
N ALA A 50 -3.36 4.75 -7.53
CA ALA A 50 -3.19 5.68 -8.64
C ALA A 50 -3.37 5.03 -10.02
N ALA A 51 -2.78 3.85 -10.24
CA ALA A 51 -2.84 3.15 -11.52
C ALA A 51 -4.09 2.27 -11.69
N GLY A 52 -4.68 1.84 -10.56
CA GLY A 52 -5.78 0.88 -10.51
C GLY A 52 -5.30 -0.58 -10.59
N TYR A 53 -5.91 -1.45 -9.76
CA TYR A 53 -5.57 -2.88 -9.70
C TYR A 53 -5.63 -3.58 -11.05
N SER A 54 -6.68 -3.31 -11.86
CA SER A 54 -6.84 -3.92 -13.18
C SER A 54 -5.66 -3.62 -14.11
N SER A 55 -5.14 -2.39 -14.08
CA SER A 55 -3.96 -2.00 -14.85
C SER A 55 -2.71 -2.76 -14.38
N ILE A 56 -2.50 -2.85 -13.06
CA ILE A 56 -1.38 -3.62 -12.49
C ILE A 56 -1.48 -5.09 -12.91
N PHE A 57 -2.67 -5.70 -12.76
CA PHE A 57 -2.91 -7.09 -13.15
C PHE A 57 -2.59 -7.34 -14.63
N GLN A 58 -3.08 -6.48 -15.54
CA GLN A 58 -2.82 -6.60 -16.97
C GLN A 58 -1.32 -6.49 -17.28
N LYS A 59 -0.62 -5.52 -16.68
CA LYS A 59 0.81 -5.29 -16.90
C LYS A 59 1.68 -6.45 -16.41
N VAL A 60 1.36 -7.05 -15.27
CA VAL A 60 2.04 -8.27 -14.79
C VAL A 60 1.79 -9.42 -15.74
N ASN A 61 0.53 -9.64 -16.17
CA ASN A 61 0.17 -10.75 -17.04
C ASN A 61 0.65 -10.58 -18.49
N LEU A 62 0.94 -9.36 -18.92
CA LEU A 62 1.63 -9.10 -20.20
C LEU A 62 3.04 -9.72 -20.21
N ALA A 63 3.75 -9.66 -19.08
CA ALA A 63 5.10 -10.19 -18.93
C ALA A 63 5.12 -11.67 -18.50
N LYS A 64 4.21 -12.07 -17.64
CA LYS A 64 4.09 -13.42 -17.07
C LYS A 64 2.63 -13.88 -17.13
N PRO A 65 2.19 -14.48 -18.22
CA PRO A 65 0.79 -14.90 -18.42
C PRO A 65 0.29 -15.86 -17.33
N ASN A 66 -0.98 -15.74 -16.98
CA ASN A 66 -1.67 -16.56 -15.97
C ASN A 66 -1.12 -16.44 -14.54
N THR A 67 -0.41 -15.36 -14.25
CA THR A 67 0.12 -15.08 -12.91
C THR A 67 -0.94 -14.41 -12.04
N LYS A 68 -1.16 -14.90 -10.83
CA LYS A 68 -1.96 -14.21 -9.83
C LYS A 68 -1.26 -12.93 -9.38
N VAL A 69 -2.02 -11.88 -9.09
CA VAL A 69 -1.47 -10.61 -8.64
C VAL A 69 -2.09 -10.23 -7.30
N THR A 70 -1.27 -9.78 -6.37
CA THR A 70 -1.72 -9.20 -5.11
C THR A 70 -1.06 -7.85 -4.88
N THR A 71 -1.73 -6.98 -4.15
CA THR A 71 -1.22 -5.65 -3.77
C THR A 71 -1.58 -5.35 -2.33
N PRO A 72 -0.84 -4.45 -1.63
CA PRO A 72 -1.12 -4.15 -0.23
C PRO A 72 -2.56 -3.68 0.00
N ILE A 73 -3.05 -2.78 -0.86
CA ILE A 73 -4.39 -2.22 -0.67
C ILE A 73 -5.51 -3.23 -0.95
N THR A 74 -5.39 -4.07 -1.98
CA THR A 74 -6.40 -5.11 -2.25
C THR A 74 -6.41 -6.17 -1.15
N SER A 75 -5.24 -6.52 -0.62
CA SER A 75 -5.11 -7.44 0.51
C SER A 75 -5.70 -6.83 1.80
N ALA A 76 -5.46 -5.54 2.05
CA ALA A 76 -6.06 -4.84 3.18
C ALA A 76 -7.59 -4.84 3.11
N ILE A 77 -8.18 -4.50 1.96
CA ILE A 77 -9.64 -4.55 1.77
C ILE A 77 -10.19 -5.95 2.04
N ASN A 78 -9.55 -6.98 1.51
CA ASN A 78 -9.98 -8.36 1.74
C ASN A 78 -9.91 -8.74 3.23
N ALA A 79 -8.85 -8.33 3.93
CA ALA A 79 -8.70 -8.56 5.37
C ALA A 79 -9.77 -7.81 6.18
N LEU A 80 -10.02 -6.54 5.87
CA LEU A 80 -11.05 -5.74 6.55
C LEU A 80 -12.44 -6.34 6.36
N LYS A 81 -12.78 -6.77 5.14
CA LYS A 81 -14.04 -7.46 4.84
C LYS A 81 -14.18 -8.80 5.61
N ALA A 82 -13.10 -9.59 5.64
CA ALA A 82 -13.11 -10.87 6.38
C ALA A 82 -13.27 -10.67 7.89
N LEU A 83 -12.71 -9.60 8.43
CA LEU A 83 -12.84 -9.21 9.84
C LEU A 83 -14.11 -8.40 10.14
N LYS A 84 -14.95 -8.11 9.13
CA LYS A 84 -16.17 -7.30 9.25
C LYS A 84 -15.92 -5.90 9.80
N ILE A 85 -14.78 -5.31 9.44
CA ILE A 85 -14.38 -3.95 9.84
C ILE A 85 -15.01 -2.96 8.87
N ASN A 86 -15.75 -1.98 9.40
CA ASN A 86 -16.46 -0.97 8.62
C ASN A 86 -16.01 0.46 8.95
N LYS A 87 -15.37 0.68 10.10
CA LYS A 87 -14.91 1.98 10.57
C LYS A 87 -13.39 1.96 10.74
N LEU A 88 -12.70 2.79 9.99
CA LEU A 88 -11.26 2.76 9.90
C LEU A 88 -10.65 4.13 10.25
N SER A 89 -9.60 4.13 11.08
CA SER A 89 -8.64 5.22 11.14
C SER A 89 -7.47 4.90 10.23
N ILE A 90 -6.95 5.91 9.54
CA ILE A 90 -5.83 5.75 8.60
C ILE A 90 -4.66 6.62 9.06
N PHE A 91 -3.47 6.05 8.98
CA PHE A 91 -2.22 6.76 9.13
C PHE A 91 -1.33 6.54 7.90
N THR A 92 -0.84 7.63 7.29
CA THR A 92 0.01 7.57 6.09
C THR A 92 1.21 8.50 6.20
N PRO A 93 2.27 8.30 5.41
CA PRO A 93 3.30 9.30 5.24
C PRO A 93 2.96 10.36 4.19
N TYR A 94 1.94 10.15 3.38
CA TYR A 94 1.72 10.82 2.09
C TYR A 94 1.26 12.27 2.22
N THR A 95 1.38 12.99 1.11
CA THR A 95 0.81 14.33 0.91
C THR A 95 -0.72 14.27 0.85
N ASP A 96 -1.36 15.43 1.02
CA ASP A 96 -2.83 15.52 0.97
C ASP A 96 -3.41 14.99 -0.36
N GLU A 97 -2.80 15.28 -1.50
CA GLU A 97 -3.22 14.79 -2.82
C GLU A 97 -3.38 13.26 -2.86
N ILE A 98 -2.35 12.55 -2.37
CA ILE A 98 -2.36 11.08 -2.36
C ILE A 98 -3.36 10.58 -1.32
N ASN A 99 -3.45 11.24 -0.17
CA ASN A 99 -4.38 10.89 0.90
C ASN A 99 -5.84 10.97 0.47
N GLN A 100 -6.21 11.97 -0.33
CA GLN A 100 -7.57 12.05 -0.91
C GLN A 100 -7.87 10.82 -1.79
N SER A 101 -6.89 10.36 -2.56
CA SER A 101 -7.02 9.14 -3.37
C SER A 101 -7.19 7.89 -2.51
N VAL A 102 -6.46 7.78 -1.38
CA VAL A 102 -6.58 6.70 -0.40
C VAL A 102 -7.98 6.68 0.23
N ILE A 103 -8.45 7.84 0.73
CA ILE A 103 -9.78 7.99 1.31
C ILE A 103 -10.87 7.56 0.32
N ASN A 104 -10.79 8.08 -0.91
CA ASN A 104 -11.75 7.76 -1.96
C ASN A 104 -11.78 6.28 -2.31
N TYR A 105 -10.62 5.61 -2.26
CA TYR A 105 -10.52 4.19 -2.50
C TYR A 105 -11.28 3.39 -1.42
N PHE A 106 -11.04 3.65 -0.13
CA PHE A 106 -11.73 2.97 0.96
C PHE A 106 -13.24 3.26 0.96
N LYS A 107 -13.64 4.50 0.70
CA LYS A 107 -15.07 4.87 0.59
C LYS A 107 -15.79 4.10 -0.52
N LYS A 108 -15.16 3.89 -1.68
CA LYS A 108 -15.71 3.07 -2.78
C LYS A 108 -15.89 1.62 -2.37
N GLU A 109 -15.09 1.12 -1.46
CA GLU A 109 -15.18 -0.24 -0.91
C GLU A 109 -16.17 -0.36 0.26
N GLY A 110 -16.88 0.72 0.60
CA GLY A 110 -17.90 0.75 1.66
C GLY A 110 -17.34 0.89 3.07
N ILE A 111 -16.10 1.37 3.21
CA ILE A 111 -15.44 1.55 4.51
C ILE A 111 -15.50 3.03 4.90
N GLU A 112 -16.04 3.31 6.08
CA GLU A 112 -16.10 4.64 6.68
C GLU A 112 -14.72 5.02 7.26
N ILE A 113 -14.20 6.18 6.86
CA ILE A 113 -12.95 6.73 7.41
C ILE A 113 -13.31 7.73 8.50
N LEU A 114 -12.96 7.41 9.74
CA LEU A 114 -13.21 8.26 10.90
C LEU A 114 -12.13 9.29 11.13
N GLU A 115 -10.88 8.91 10.93
CA GLU A 115 -9.73 9.78 11.13
C GLU A 115 -8.67 9.50 10.07
N LEU A 116 -8.08 10.55 9.52
CA LEU A 116 -6.85 10.51 8.74
C LEU A 116 -5.78 11.31 9.45
N SER A 117 -4.62 10.70 9.66
CA SER A 117 -3.41 11.37 10.13
C SER A 117 -2.27 11.09 9.18
N TYR A 118 -1.38 12.05 8.96
CA TYR A 118 -0.29 11.89 8.01
C TYR A 118 0.91 12.79 8.30
N PHE A 119 2.04 12.49 7.68
CA PHE A 119 3.29 13.24 7.83
C PHE A 119 3.54 14.30 6.74
N ASP A 120 2.79 14.28 5.65
CA ASP A 120 2.93 15.19 4.50
C ASP A 120 4.31 15.12 3.82
N ILE A 121 4.78 13.91 3.54
CA ILE A 121 6.10 13.67 2.93
C ILE A 121 5.93 13.35 1.43
N ALA A 122 6.56 14.16 0.58
CA ALA A 122 6.49 14.02 -0.88
C ALA A 122 7.62 13.15 -1.48
N SER A 123 8.58 12.71 -0.69
CA SER A 123 9.74 11.93 -1.13
C SER A 123 9.71 10.52 -0.56
N ASP A 124 9.80 9.51 -1.44
CA ASP A 124 9.88 8.10 -1.03
C ASP A 124 11.10 7.83 -0.14
N LEU A 125 12.23 8.46 -0.45
CA LEU A 125 13.45 8.34 0.36
C LEU A 125 13.26 8.91 1.77
N ASP A 126 12.52 10.01 1.91
CA ASP A 126 12.29 10.64 3.21
C ASP A 126 11.23 9.87 4.02
N ILE A 127 10.27 9.24 3.36
CA ILE A 127 9.38 8.26 4.01
C ILE A 127 10.20 7.14 4.66
N GLY A 128 11.20 6.62 3.97
CA GLY A 128 12.07 5.57 4.49
C GLY A 128 12.99 5.99 5.65
N LYS A 129 13.16 7.31 5.87
CA LYS A 129 13.98 7.86 6.97
C LYS A 129 13.19 8.15 8.24
N VAL A 130 11.87 8.01 8.22
CA VAL A 130 11.05 8.25 9.41
C VAL A 130 11.47 7.27 10.50
N ASP A 131 11.83 7.83 11.67
CA ASP A 131 12.24 7.04 12.82
C ASP A 131 11.08 6.14 13.32
N PRO A 132 11.30 4.82 13.40
CA PRO A 132 10.29 3.88 13.90
C PRO A 132 9.77 4.21 15.31
N GLU A 133 10.63 4.68 16.21
CA GLU A 133 10.20 5.07 17.57
C GLU A 133 9.31 6.30 17.54
N HIS A 134 9.65 7.29 16.69
CA HIS A 134 8.82 8.47 16.52
C HIS A 134 7.43 8.07 16.00
N LEU A 135 7.37 7.22 14.97
CA LEU A 135 6.12 6.76 14.41
C LEU A 135 5.29 5.98 15.44
N LEU A 136 5.90 5.05 16.18
CA LEU A 136 5.22 4.32 17.25
C LEU A 136 4.63 5.27 18.30
N ASN A 137 5.41 6.25 18.73
CA ASN A 137 4.95 7.27 19.71
C ASN A 137 3.79 8.12 19.18
N VAL A 138 3.71 8.36 17.88
CA VAL A 138 2.57 9.04 17.27
C VAL A 138 1.33 8.13 17.26
N LEU A 139 1.50 6.86 16.89
CA LEU A 139 0.40 5.90 16.76
C LEU A 139 -0.23 5.53 18.11
N ILE A 140 0.57 5.29 19.17
CA ILE A 140 0.05 4.89 20.48
C ILE A 140 -0.69 6.02 21.21
N LYS A 141 -0.48 7.28 20.81
CA LYS A 141 -1.20 8.45 21.37
C LYS A 141 -2.55 8.68 20.69
N LYS A 142 -2.88 7.94 19.63
CA LYS A 142 -4.14 8.10 18.92
C LYS A 142 -5.30 7.50 19.72
N ASP A 143 -6.38 8.26 19.82
CA ASP A 143 -7.64 7.72 20.34
C ASP A 143 -8.35 6.93 19.23
N LEU A 144 -8.24 5.62 19.31
CA LEU A 144 -8.87 4.69 18.36
C LEU A 144 -10.20 4.11 18.89
N SER A 145 -10.73 4.65 19.99
CA SER A 145 -11.92 4.10 20.67
C SER A 145 -13.16 4.00 19.78
N LYS A 146 -13.26 4.82 18.74
CA LYS A 146 -14.38 4.85 17.78
C LYS A 146 -14.12 4.03 16.51
N SER A 147 -12.89 3.59 16.30
CA SER A 147 -12.48 2.85 15.09
C SER A 147 -12.41 1.36 15.36
N ASP A 148 -12.85 0.57 14.39
CA ASP A 148 -12.73 -0.89 14.45
C ASP A 148 -11.27 -1.33 14.22
N ALA A 149 -10.50 -0.54 13.47
CA ALA A 149 -9.09 -0.79 13.18
C ALA A 149 -8.32 0.48 12.80
N LEU A 150 -6.99 0.38 12.87
CA LEU A 150 -6.04 1.34 12.31
C LEU A 150 -5.31 0.75 11.11
N PHE A 151 -5.32 1.45 9.98
CA PHE A 151 -4.54 1.12 8.81
C PHE A 151 -3.32 2.05 8.70
N ALA A 152 -2.14 1.55 9.09
CA ALA A 152 -0.88 2.26 8.97
C ALA A 152 -0.16 1.86 7.69
N VAL A 153 0.06 2.83 6.79
CA VAL A 153 0.61 2.60 5.44
C VAL A 153 2.12 2.81 5.41
N SER A 154 2.82 2.01 4.59
CA SER A 154 4.26 2.12 4.28
C SER A 154 5.24 1.77 5.40
N TYR A 155 4.77 1.37 6.55
CA TYR A 155 5.59 1.10 7.73
C TYR A 155 5.53 -0.36 8.18
N THR A 156 5.55 -1.29 7.22
CA THR A 156 5.49 -2.74 7.49
C THR A 156 6.66 -3.29 8.30
N HIS A 157 7.78 -2.56 8.39
CA HIS A 157 8.90 -2.91 9.25
C HIS A 157 8.66 -2.62 10.74
N LEU A 158 7.60 -1.87 11.07
CA LEU A 158 7.17 -1.70 12.44
C LEU A 158 6.44 -2.95 12.92
N THR A 159 7.04 -3.67 13.83
CA THR A 159 6.33 -4.64 14.64
C THR A 159 5.67 -3.92 15.81
N LEU A 160 4.37 -3.64 15.67
CA LEU A 160 3.57 -3.28 16.86
C LEU A 160 3.65 -4.44 17.86
N PRO A 161 3.75 -4.14 19.19
CA PRO A 161 3.77 -5.18 20.18
C PRO A 161 2.46 -5.97 20.12
N THR A 162 2.49 -7.08 19.42
CA THR A 162 1.39 -8.05 19.41
C THR A 162 1.51 -8.91 20.65
N LYS A 163 0.57 -8.78 21.60
CA LYS A 163 0.42 -9.79 22.63
C LYS A 163 0.12 -11.11 21.92
N ARG A 164 1.07 -12.06 21.92
CA ARG A 164 0.74 -13.45 21.66
C ARG A 164 -0.21 -13.88 22.77
N ILE A 165 -1.48 -14.03 22.43
CA ILE A 165 -2.40 -14.82 23.22
C ILE A 165 -2.09 -16.27 22.82
N VAL A 166 -1.45 -17.00 23.69
CA VAL A 166 -1.29 -18.45 23.59
C VAL A 166 -2.54 -19.09 24.14
#